data_891a17cc6d2591ad75f8cf9f4116f128
#
_entry.id   891a17cc6d2591ad75f8cf9f4116f128
#
_cell.length_a   1.000
_cell.length_b   1.000
_cell.length_c   1.000
_cell.angle_alpha   90.00
_cell.angle_beta   90.00
_cell.angle_gamma   90.00
#
_symmetry.space_group_name_H-M   'P 1'
#
loop_
_entity.id
_entity.type
_entity.pdbx_description
1 polymer ?
#
loop_
_entity_poly.entity_id
_entity_poly.type
_entity_poly.pdbx_seq_one_letter_code
_entity_poly.pdbx_strand_id
1 'polypeptide(L)'
;MVRSLSVNYKNTLVMIRIISSLFLLSAFVISCSKNPLSGKNQLTLLPESELQTMATGEYQKFLSTNKVVAVSNNRDAEMVKRAGDRIVRAVETYYAEKGMSDKLNGFKWETNLVEDKAVNAWCMPGGKIVVYTGILPITQNEAALAAVMGHEVSHALLQHGNQRMSQGIIQQLGGVALQVALANKPQETQNLFLTAYGVGSTVGVMLPFSRKHELEADRYGLIWTAMAGYNPQEAIGLWERMEKASSGQTPPEFLSTHPSEGRRIEQLKQYMPEALQYYKPVNGGK
;
A
#
# COMPACT_ATOMS: atom_id res chain seq x y z
N MET A 1 -31.33 41.08 50.25
CA MET A 1 -32.09 40.67 49.05
C MET A 1 -31.15 39.92 48.11
N VAL A 2 -31.03 38.60 48.27
CA VAL A 2 -30.10 37.76 47.51
C VAL A 2 -30.91 37.12 46.35
N ARG A 3 -30.65 37.53 45.10
CA ARG A 3 -31.25 36.88 43.92
C ARG A 3 -30.52 35.58 43.66
N SER A 4 -31.24 34.48 43.86
CA SER A 4 -30.82 33.13 43.46
C SER A 4 -30.76 33.05 41.92
N LEU A 5 -29.56 32.88 41.36
CA LEU A 5 -29.35 32.52 39.96
C LEU A 5 -29.65 31.02 39.82
N SER A 6 -30.86 30.65 39.46
CA SER A 6 -31.18 29.28 39.06
C SER A 6 -30.56 29.01 37.69
N VAL A 7 -29.42 28.37 37.65
CA VAL A 7 -28.82 27.86 36.41
C VAL A 7 -29.74 26.77 35.84
N ASN A 8 -30.23 27.01 34.63
CA ASN A 8 -31.17 26.10 33.96
C ASN A 8 -30.44 24.86 33.45
N TYR A 9 -30.24 23.88 34.31
CA TYR A 9 -29.50 22.63 34.09
C TYR A 9 -29.92 21.87 32.82
N LYS A 10 -31.18 21.94 32.41
CA LYS A 10 -31.68 21.31 31.19
C LYS A 10 -31.09 21.94 29.93
N ASN A 11 -30.98 23.27 29.88
CA ASN A 11 -30.41 23.96 28.73
C ASN A 11 -28.88 23.74 28.60
N THR A 12 -28.18 23.62 29.73
CA THR A 12 -26.74 23.32 29.78
C THR A 12 -26.45 21.91 29.26
N LEU A 13 -27.25 20.91 29.64
CA LEU A 13 -27.13 19.54 29.14
C LEU A 13 -27.42 19.41 27.62
N VAL A 14 -28.40 20.14 27.13
CA VAL A 14 -28.71 20.20 25.68
C VAL A 14 -27.55 20.87 24.91
N MET A 15 -27.03 21.97 25.41
CA MET A 15 -25.89 22.66 24.82
C MET A 15 -24.63 21.78 24.76
N ILE A 16 -24.31 21.06 25.84
CA ILE A 16 -23.18 20.11 25.88
C ILE A 16 -23.36 19.00 24.85
N ARG A 17 -24.56 18.44 24.71
CA ARG A 17 -24.86 17.41 23.70
C ARG A 17 -24.73 17.93 22.28
N ILE A 18 -25.18 19.16 21.99
CA ILE A 18 -25.07 19.80 20.68
C ILE A 18 -23.58 20.07 20.36
N ILE A 19 -22.82 20.61 21.32
CA ILE A 19 -21.39 20.90 21.16
C ILE A 19 -20.61 19.58 20.95
N SER A 20 -20.89 18.53 21.71
CA SER A 20 -20.28 17.22 21.55
C SER A 20 -20.62 16.58 20.19
N SER A 21 -21.87 16.73 19.73
CA SER A 21 -22.28 16.22 18.40
C SER A 21 -21.62 17.00 17.25
N LEU A 22 -21.49 18.34 17.38
CA LEU A 22 -20.78 19.19 16.42
C LEU A 22 -19.27 18.88 16.40
N PHE A 23 -18.66 18.59 17.55
CA PHE A 23 -17.25 18.22 17.64
C PHE A 23 -16.99 16.83 17.03
N LEU A 24 -17.88 15.86 17.23
CA LEU A 24 -17.84 14.57 16.56
C LEU A 24 -18.00 14.70 15.04
N LEU A 25 -18.92 15.56 14.58
CA LEU A 25 -19.15 15.79 13.17
C LEU A 25 -17.96 16.48 12.50
N SER A 26 -17.30 17.45 13.18
CA SER A 26 -16.11 18.12 12.68
C SER A 26 -14.88 17.20 12.61
N ALA A 27 -14.74 16.24 13.52
CA ALA A 27 -13.68 15.22 13.47
C ALA A 27 -13.84 14.29 12.26
N PHE A 28 -15.08 13.97 11.83
CA PHE A 28 -15.33 13.17 10.63
C PHE A 28 -14.97 13.89 9.32
N VAL A 29 -15.11 15.21 9.28
CA VAL A 29 -14.78 16.00 8.06
C VAL A 29 -13.26 16.08 7.83
N ILE A 30 -12.46 16.00 8.89
CA ILE A 30 -10.99 16.10 8.82
C ILE A 30 -10.34 14.79 8.30
N SER A 31 -11.03 13.65 8.40
CA SER A 31 -10.47 12.34 8.05
C SER A 31 -10.64 11.95 6.57
N CYS A 32 -11.42 12.68 5.79
CA CYS A 32 -11.56 12.46 4.35
C CYS A 32 -10.57 13.34 3.57
N SER A 33 -9.50 12.74 3.05
CA SER A 33 -8.54 13.39 2.16
C SER A 33 -8.75 12.92 0.72
N LYS A 34 -8.33 13.75 -0.25
CA LYS A 34 -8.23 13.31 -1.64
C LYS A 34 -6.85 12.74 -1.89
N ASN A 35 -6.79 11.53 -2.43
CA ASN A 35 -5.52 11.01 -2.90
C ASN A 35 -5.03 11.85 -4.10
N PRO A 36 -3.79 12.36 -4.08
CA PRO A 36 -3.29 13.23 -5.14
C PRO A 36 -3.16 12.51 -6.50
N LEU A 37 -2.89 11.21 -6.50
CA LEU A 37 -2.72 10.41 -7.71
C LEU A 37 -4.06 10.05 -8.36
N SER A 38 -5.02 9.52 -7.58
CA SER A 38 -6.31 9.08 -8.10
C SER A 38 -7.40 10.16 -8.08
N GLY A 39 -7.20 11.25 -7.34
CA GLY A 39 -8.21 12.29 -7.12
C GLY A 39 -9.42 11.84 -6.29
N LYS A 40 -9.44 10.58 -5.82
CA LYS A 40 -10.57 10.01 -5.09
C LYS A 40 -10.50 10.32 -3.60
N ASN A 41 -11.68 10.49 -2.99
CA ASN A 41 -11.78 10.61 -1.54
C ASN A 41 -11.40 9.29 -0.86
N GLN A 42 -10.61 9.37 0.19
CA GLN A 42 -10.15 8.23 0.97
C GLN A 42 -10.26 8.51 2.46
N LEU A 43 -10.49 7.46 3.25
CA LEU A 43 -10.49 7.52 4.69
C LEU A 43 -9.08 7.19 5.18
N THR A 44 -8.37 8.22 5.65
CA THR A 44 -7.01 8.09 6.20
C THR A 44 -6.97 8.83 7.54
N LEU A 45 -7.01 8.06 8.62
CA LEU A 45 -7.03 8.61 9.99
C LEU A 45 -5.64 9.01 10.49
N LEU A 46 -4.60 8.41 9.92
CA LEU A 46 -3.23 8.65 10.32
C LEU A 46 -2.51 9.57 9.33
N PRO A 47 -1.71 10.53 9.82
CA PRO A 47 -0.83 11.30 8.96
C PRO A 47 0.16 10.39 8.23
N GLU A 48 0.36 10.62 6.93
CA GLU A 48 1.29 9.81 6.13
C GLU A 48 2.73 9.86 6.67
N SER A 49 3.14 11.00 7.23
CA SER A 49 4.47 11.17 7.86
C SER A 49 4.69 10.26 9.06
N GLU A 50 3.65 9.99 9.86
CA GLU A 50 3.71 9.05 10.97
C GLU A 50 3.87 7.62 10.46
N LEU A 51 3.10 7.26 9.42
CA LEU A 51 3.20 5.94 8.81
C LEU A 51 4.56 5.71 8.14
N GLN A 52 5.14 6.73 7.50
CA GLN A 52 6.51 6.65 6.96
C GLN A 52 7.56 6.45 8.05
N THR A 53 7.35 7.06 9.22
CA THR A 53 8.23 6.87 10.40
C THR A 53 8.12 5.44 10.92
N MET A 54 6.90 4.94 11.11
CA MET A 54 6.64 3.55 11.52
C MET A 54 7.23 2.57 10.50
N ALA A 55 6.97 2.81 9.21
CA ALA A 55 7.49 1.99 8.12
C ALA A 55 9.02 1.90 8.15
N THR A 56 9.71 3.01 8.38
CA THR A 56 11.17 3.02 8.47
C THR A 56 11.66 2.14 9.61
N GLY A 57 11.05 2.22 10.79
CA GLY A 57 11.42 1.41 11.95
C GLY A 57 11.16 -0.09 11.73
N GLU A 58 9.96 -0.43 11.25
CA GLU A 58 9.58 -1.82 11.00
C GLU A 58 10.39 -2.45 9.85
N TYR A 59 10.70 -1.67 8.81
CA TYR A 59 11.56 -2.11 7.72
C TYR A 59 12.98 -2.44 8.19
N GLN A 60 13.60 -1.58 9.01
CA GLN A 60 14.93 -1.83 9.56
C GLN A 60 14.93 -3.09 10.45
N LYS A 61 13.90 -3.23 11.28
CA LYS A 61 13.72 -4.42 12.11
C LYS A 61 13.56 -5.66 11.24
N PHE A 62 12.73 -5.60 10.19
CA PHE A 62 12.53 -6.69 9.25
C PHE A 62 13.85 -7.10 8.58
N LEU A 63 14.63 -6.16 8.05
CA LEU A 63 15.92 -6.45 7.41
C LEU A 63 16.95 -7.04 8.38
N SER A 64 16.91 -6.66 9.66
CA SER A 64 17.82 -7.19 10.68
C SER A 64 17.52 -8.63 11.08
N THR A 65 16.29 -9.10 10.87
CA THR A 65 15.82 -10.44 11.24
C THR A 65 15.68 -11.40 10.07
N ASN A 66 15.79 -10.89 8.84
CA ASN A 66 15.63 -11.68 7.63
C ASN A 66 16.90 -11.66 6.78
N LYS A 67 17.10 -12.68 5.99
CA LYS A 67 18.29 -12.80 5.14
C LYS A 67 18.13 -12.00 3.87
N VAL A 68 18.70 -10.78 3.86
CA VAL A 68 18.78 -9.94 2.66
C VAL A 68 19.81 -10.54 1.69
N VAL A 69 19.42 -10.68 0.43
CA VAL A 69 20.30 -11.17 -0.63
C VAL A 69 21.13 -9.99 -1.14
N ALA A 70 22.45 -10.08 -0.96
CA ALA A 70 23.35 -9.03 -1.43
C ALA A 70 23.32 -8.91 -2.95
N VAL A 71 23.30 -7.66 -3.45
CA VAL A 71 23.28 -7.37 -4.89
C VAL A 71 24.58 -7.85 -5.55
N SER A 72 25.71 -7.73 -4.84
CA SER A 72 27.00 -8.19 -5.35
C SER A 72 26.98 -9.72 -5.62
N ASN A 73 27.26 -10.10 -6.88
CA ASN A 73 27.34 -11.48 -7.32
C ASN A 73 26.03 -12.30 -7.26
N ASN A 74 24.87 -11.63 -7.23
CA ASN A 74 23.57 -12.31 -7.29
C ASN A 74 22.69 -11.69 -8.37
N ARG A 75 22.46 -12.43 -9.46
CA ARG A 75 21.67 -11.97 -10.62
C ARG A 75 20.24 -11.62 -10.28
N ASP A 76 19.62 -12.36 -9.36
CA ASP A 76 18.24 -12.09 -8.98
C ASP A 76 18.14 -10.79 -8.17
N ALA A 77 19.08 -10.57 -7.23
CA ALA A 77 19.14 -9.32 -6.49
C ALA A 77 19.47 -8.12 -7.39
N GLU A 78 20.35 -8.28 -8.38
CA GLU A 78 20.62 -7.26 -9.41
C GLU A 78 19.36 -6.95 -10.23
N MET A 79 18.61 -7.98 -10.64
CA MET A 79 17.35 -7.83 -11.39
C MET A 79 16.30 -7.10 -10.57
N VAL A 80 16.10 -7.50 -9.30
CA VAL A 80 15.15 -6.86 -8.37
C VAL A 80 15.51 -5.40 -8.15
N LYS A 81 16.79 -5.11 -7.89
CA LYS A 81 17.27 -3.73 -7.71
C LYS A 81 17.03 -2.88 -8.97
N ARG A 82 17.39 -3.39 -10.13
CA ARG A 82 17.23 -2.70 -11.42
C ARG A 82 15.74 -2.44 -11.73
N ALA A 83 14.88 -3.44 -11.52
CA ALA A 83 13.44 -3.28 -11.71
C ALA A 83 12.88 -2.20 -10.77
N GLY A 84 13.26 -2.24 -9.49
CA GLY A 84 12.86 -1.25 -8.50
C GLY A 84 13.31 0.16 -8.88
N ASP A 85 14.57 0.34 -9.20
CA ASP A 85 15.11 1.65 -9.60
C ASP A 85 14.40 2.23 -10.84
N ARG A 86 14.00 1.38 -11.78
CA ARG A 86 13.26 1.81 -12.98
C ARG A 86 11.82 2.18 -12.67
N ILE A 87 11.13 1.41 -11.83
CA ILE A 87 9.77 1.75 -11.36
C ILE A 87 9.80 3.07 -10.58
N VAL A 88 10.75 3.25 -9.68
CA VAL A 88 10.91 4.50 -8.91
C VAL A 88 11.10 5.70 -9.83
N ARG A 89 12.01 5.62 -10.81
CA ARG A 89 12.20 6.69 -11.79
C ARG A 89 10.94 6.99 -12.60
N ALA A 90 10.16 5.96 -12.96
CA ALA A 90 8.89 6.13 -13.66
C ALA A 90 7.89 6.92 -12.80
N VAL A 91 7.76 6.57 -11.52
CA VAL A 91 6.91 7.29 -10.56
C VAL A 91 7.35 8.75 -10.41
N GLU A 92 8.63 8.99 -10.14
CA GLU A 92 9.17 10.34 -9.96
C GLU A 92 8.98 11.20 -11.21
N THR A 93 9.20 10.63 -12.39
CA THR A 93 8.97 11.31 -13.68
C THR A 93 7.50 11.68 -13.84
N TYR A 94 6.58 10.73 -13.60
CA TYR A 94 5.14 10.99 -13.70
C TYR A 94 4.68 12.09 -12.76
N TYR A 95 5.13 12.04 -11.49
CA TYR A 95 4.78 13.06 -10.50
C TYR A 95 5.35 14.43 -10.87
N ALA A 96 6.56 14.49 -11.42
CA ALA A 96 7.16 15.74 -11.90
C ALA A 96 6.37 16.32 -13.10
N GLU A 97 6.02 15.50 -14.08
CA GLU A 97 5.21 15.91 -15.25
C GLU A 97 3.82 16.42 -14.87
N LYS A 98 3.27 15.93 -13.76
CA LYS A 98 1.98 16.38 -13.21
C LYS A 98 2.07 17.53 -12.22
N GLY A 99 3.28 18.06 -11.95
CA GLY A 99 3.49 19.10 -10.95
C GLY A 99 3.19 18.67 -9.52
N MET A 100 3.36 17.38 -9.21
CA MET A 100 3.02 16.76 -7.93
C MET A 100 4.26 16.23 -7.16
N SER A 101 5.47 16.69 -7.48
CA SER A 101 6.70 16.18 -6.84
C SER A 101 6.68 16.33 -5.32
N ASP A 102 6.01 17.36 -4.79
CA ASP A 102 5.81 17.58 -3.37
C ASP A 102 5.05 16.43 -2.67
N LYS A 103 4.25 15.67 -3.40
CA LYS A 103 3.49 14.52 -2.86
C LYS A 103 4.38 13.29 -2.59
N LEU A 104 5.61 13.31 -3.08
CA LEU A 104 6.63 12.30 -2.77
C LEU A 104 7.54 12.71 -1.61
N ASN A 105 7.24 13.80 -0.93
CA ASN A 105 8.01 14.21 0.25
C ASN A 105 7.98 13.12 1.33
N GLY A 106 9.16 12.80 1.86
CA GLY A 106 9.34 11.74 2.85
C GLY A 106 9.58 10.35 2.24
N PHE A 107 9.40 10.18 0.92
CA PHE A 107 9.80 8.93 0.27
C PHE A 107 11.34 8.81 0.23
N LYS A 108 11.82 7.70 0.74
CA LYS A 108 13.23 7.27 0.69
C LYS A 108 13.24 5.87 0.13
N TRP A 109 13.22 5.79 -1.19
CA TRP A 109 13.09 4.54 -1.93
C TRP A 109 14.22 3.56 -1.61
N GLU A 110 13.85 2.35 -1.25
CA GLU A 110 14.76 1.26 -1.01
C GLU A 110 14.15 -0.04 -1.54
N THR A 111 14.94 -0.84 -2.23
CA THR A 111 14.51 -2.13 -2.81
C THR A 111 15.46 -3.22 -2.36
N ASN A 112 14.92 -4.26 -1.72
CA ASN A 112 15.68 -5.42 -1.28
C ASN A 112 15.01 -6.73 -1.73
N LEU A 113 15.86 -7.70 -2.12
CA LEU A 113 15.49 -9.10 -2.26
C LEU A 113 15.78 -9.80 -0.94
N VAL A 114 14.81 -10.54 -0.40
CA VAL A 114 14.92 -11.29 0.83
C VAL A 114 14.74 -12.79 0.54
N GLU A 115 15.60 -13.62 1.12
CA GLU A 115 15.51 -15.07 0.99
C GLU A 115 14.34 -15.59 1.83
N ASP A 116 13.20 -15.82 1.16
CA ASP A 116 12.03 -16.44 1.73
C ASP A 116 11.31 -17.26 0.66
N LYS A 117 10.79 -18.43 1.04
CA LYS A 117 10.04 -19.30 0.12
C LYS A 117 8.62 -18.84 -0.13
N ALA A 118 8.09 -17.93 0.68
CA ALA A 118 6.79 -17.35 0.48
C ALA A 118 6.73 -16.60 -0.86
N VAL A 119 5.65 -16.82 -1.60
CA VAL A 119 5.39 -16.08 -2.83
C VAL A 119 4.80 -14.74 -2.44
N ASN A 120 5.64 -13.75 -2.20
CA ASN A 120 5.22 -12.43 -1.72
C ASN A 120 6.14 -11.31 -2.18
N ALA A 121 5.58 -10.10 -2.18
CA ALA A 121 6.26 -8.81 -2.29
C ALA A 121 5.41 -7.75 -1.59
N TRP A 122 6.00 -6.65 -1.17
CA TRP A 122 5.26 -5.55 -0.54
C TRP A 122 6.01 -4.22 -0.65
N CYS A 123 5.26 -3.13 -0.51
CA CYS A 123 5.81 -1.78 -0.41
C CYS A 123 5.16 -1.03 0.76
N MET A 124 5.96 -0.64 1.74
CA MET A 124 5.52 0.20 2.86
C MET A 124 5.52 1.69 2.50
N PRO A 125 4.82 2.54 3.29
CA PRO A 125 4.92 4.00 3.20
C PRO A 125 6.37 4.48 3.15
N GLY A 126 6.61 5.55 2.40
CA GLY A 126 7.97 6.07 2.22
C GLY A 126 8.83 5.25 1.26
N GLY A 127 8.26 4.28 0.53
CA GLY A 127 8.92 3.59 -0.58
C GLY A 127 9.86 2.46 -0.17
N LYS A 128 9.53 1.70 0.87
CA LYS A 128 10.31 0.54 1.32
C LYS A 128 9.79 -0.72 0.62
N ILE A 129 10.50 -1.20 -0.38
CA ILE A 129 10.11 -2.31 -1.26
C ILE A 129 10.88 -3.57 -0.89
N VAL A 130 10.16 -4.65 -0.68
CA VAL A 130 10.74 -5.99 -0.50
C VAL A 130 10.13 -6.95 -1.48
N VAL A 131 10.98 -7.77 -2.06
CA VAL A 131 10.63 -8.90 -2.91
C VAL A 131 11.17 -10.17 -2.24
N TYR A 132 10.35 -11.21 -2.12
CA TYR A 132 10.80 -12.51 -1.62
C TYR A 132 11.28 -13.39 -2.77
N THR A 133 12.32 -14.17 -2.53
CA THR A 133 12.85 -15.10 -3.55
C THR A 133 11.79 -16.07 -4.08
N GLY A 134 10.80 -16.43 -3.24
CA GLY A 134 9.72 -17.33 -3.61
C GLY A 134 8.80 -16.83 -4.73
N ILE A 135 8.76 -15.50 -5.01
CA ILE A 135 7.94 -14.98 -6.10
C ILE A 135 8.61 -15.11 -7.48
N LEU A 136 9.96 -15.21 -7.51
CA LEU A 136 10.73 -15.19 -8.75
C LEU A 136 10.38 -16.34 -9.71
N PRO A 137 10.12 -17.58 -9.26
CA PRO A 137 9.68 -18.66 -10.13
C PRO A 137 8.32 -18.39 -10.82
N ILE A 138 7.49 -17.53 -10.22
CA ILE A 138 6.17 -17.15 -10.77
C ILE A 138 6.31 -15.96 -11.72
N THR A 139 7.12 -14.97 -11.39
CA THR A 139 7.38 -13.83 -12.28
C THR A 139 8.10 -14.27 -13.55
N GLN A 140 9.08 -15.17 -13.45
CA GLN A 140 9.87 -15.77 -14.53
C GLN A 140 10.74 -14.80 -15.34
N ASN A 141 10.37 -13.52 -15.42
CA ASN A 141 11.12 -12.49 -16.13
C ASN A 141 11.03 -11.14 -15.43
N GLU A 142 11.92 -10.22 -15.81
CA GLU A 142 12.05 -8.90 -15.19
C GLU A 142 10.82 -8.01 -15.44
N ALA A 143 10.13 -8.13 -16.57
CA ALA A 143 8.95 -7.32 -16.88
C ALA A 143 7.74 -7.72 -16.02
N ALA A 144 7.53 -9.02 -15.80
CA ALA A 144 6.52 -9.52 -14.89
C ALA A 144 6.83 -9.17 -13.43
N LEU A 145 8.13 -9.22 -13.03
CA LEU A 145 8.57 -8.73 -11.73
C LEU A 145 8.29 -7.24 -11.56
N ALA A 146 8.59 -6.43 -12.58
CA ALA A 146 8.29 -5.00 -12.57
C ALA A 146 6.77 -4.73 -12.44
N ALA A 147 5.91 -5.59 -13.03
CA ALA A 147 4.46 -5.48 -12.86
C ALA A 147 4.02 -5.73 -11.40
N VAL A 148 4.61 -6.73 -10.71
CA VAL A 148 4.39 -6.92 -9.27
C VAL A 148 4.85 -5.69 -8.49
N MET A 149 6.08 -5.23 -8.71
CA MET A 149 6.63 -4.09 -7.97
C MET A 149 5.86 -2.80 -8.23
N GLY A 150 5.43 -2.56 -9.46
CA GLY A 150 4.58 -1.43 -9.82
C GLY A 150 3.21 -1.48 -9.11
N HIS A 151 2.63 -2.67 -8.97
CA HIS A 151 1.41 -2.90 -8.20
C HIS A 151 1.61 -2.56 -6.72
N GLU A 152 2.69 -3.06 -6.09
CA GLU A 152 3.00 -2.78 -4.68
C GLU A 152 3.29 -1.31 -4.42
N VAL A 153 4.06 -0.66 -5.29
CA VAL A 153 4.33 0.78 -5.24
C VAL A 153 3.02 1.57 -5.36
N SER A 154 2.08 1.11 -6.19
CA SER A 154 0.75 1.74 -6.31
C SER A 154 -0.03 1.69 -5.00
N HIS A 155 0.01 0.58 -4.26
CA HIS A 155 -0.61 0.50 -2.94
C HIS A 155 -0.06 1.55 -1.97
N ALA A 156 1.25 1.79 -1.98
CA ALA A 156 1.89 2.81 -1.14
C ALA A 156 1.48 4.23 -1.57
N LEU A 157 1.55 4.56 -2.87
CA LEU A 157 1.20 5.88 -3.41
C LEU A 157 -0.29 6.22 -3.26
N LEU A 158 -1.16 5.21 -3.37
CA LEU A 158 -2.61 5.32 -3.18
C LEU A 158 -3.02 5.25 -1.70
N GLN A 159 -2.05 5.06 -0.79
CA GLN A 159 -2.27 4.98 0.65
C GLN A 159 -3.28 3.88 1.06
N HIS A 160 -3.33 2.77 0.31
CA HIS A 160 -4.27 1.68 0.58
C HIS A 160 -4.04 1.03 1.94
N GLY A 161 -2.78 0.94 2.40
CA GLY A 161 -2.44 0.47 3.75
C GLY A 161 -2.99 1.39 4.84
N ASN A 162 -2.90 2.72 4.68
CA ASN A 162 -3.50 3.69 5.60
C ASN A 162 -5.03 3.53 5.66
N GLN A 163 -5.68 3.35 4.52
CA GLN A 163 -7.13 3.12 4.47
C GLN A 163 -7.51 1.82 5.20
N ARG A 164 -6.75 0.73 5.02
CA ARG A 164 -6.96 -0.54 5.76
C ARG A 164 -6.76 -0.37 7.25
N MET A 165 -5.66 0.28 7.64
CA MET A 165 -5.36 0.57 9.04
C MET A 165 -6.46 1.43 9.67
N SER A 166 -6.93 2.46 8.98
CA SER A 166 -8.03 3.32 9.43
C SER A 166 -9.34 2.55 9.62
N GLN A 167 -9.67 1.65 8.71
CA GLN A 167 -10.83 0.75 8.85
C GLN A 167 -10.67 -0.18 10.05
N GLY A 168 -9.50 -0.79 10.25
CA GLY A 168 -9.19 -1.64 11.40
C GLY A 168 -9.32 -0.89 12.72
N ILE A 169 -8.85 0.34 12.80
CA ILE A 169 -8.98 1.21 13.97
C ILE A 169 -10.46 1.46 14.31
N ILE A 170 -11.27 1.79 13.31
CA ILE A 170 -12.70 2.02 13.51
C ILE A 170 -13.40 0.74 14.01
N GLN A 171 -13.07 -0.41 13.43
CA GLN A 171 -13.67 -1.69 13.81
C GLN A 171 -13.28 -2.11 15.23
N GLN A 172 -12.01 -1.95 15.63
CA GLN A 172 -11.50 -2.38 16.93
C GLN A 172 -11.86 -1.42 18.07
N LEU A 173 -11.89 -0.14 17.79
CA LEU A 173 -11.99 0.90 18.82
C LEU A 173 -13.35 1.60 18.87
N GLY A 174 -14.29 1.24 18.00
CA GLY A 174 -15.63 1.82 17.99
C GLY A 174 -15.65 3.35 17.86
N GLY A 175 -14.62 3.96 17.27
CA GLY A 175 -14.52 5.41 17.09
C GLY A 175 -14.07 6.19 18.34
N VAL A 176 -13.58 5.54 19.39
CA VAL A 176 -12.93 6.22 20.54
C VAL A 176 -11.70 6.97 20.04
N ALA A 177 -11.46 8.17 20.59
CA ALA A 177 -10.44 9.11 20.12
C ALA A 177 -9.12 8.41 19.74
N LEU A 178 -8.84 8.43 18.47
CA LEU A 178 -7.71 7.76 17.80
C LEU A 178 -6.37 7.96 18.53
N GLN A 179 -6.07 9.19 18.94
CA GLN A 179 -4.81 9.52 19.62
C GLN A 179 -4.65 8.83 20.98
N VAL A 180 -5.75 8.68 21.75
CA VAL A 180 -5.71 8.00 23.04
C VAL A 180 -5.53 6.49 22.86
N ALA A 181 -6.14 5.93 21.80
CA ALA A 181 -6.05 4.52 21.51
C ALA A 181 -4.63 4.12 21.02
N LEU A 182 -4.03 4.93 20.14
CA LEU A 182 -2.70 4.66 19.59
C LEU A 182 -1.59 4.85 20.62
N ALA A 183 -1.69 5.89 21.48
CA ALA A 183 -0.67 6.17 22.50
C ALA A 183 -0.64 5.12 23.62
N ASN A 184 -1.80 4.53 23.97
CA ASN A 184 -1.91 3.58 25.09
C ASN A 184 -1.75 2.11 24.68
N LYS A 185 -1.65 1.81 23.38
CA LYS A 185 -1.57 0.43 22.86
C LYS A 185 -0.55 0.28 21.73
N PRO A 186 0.72 0.57 22.00
CA PRO A 186 1.75 0.60 20.95
C PRO A 186 1.92 -0.74 20.22
N GLN A 187 1.80 -1.88 20.94
CA GLN A 187 1.91 -3.21 20.34
C GLN A 187 0.72 -3.53 19.42
N GLU A 188 -0.49 -3.18 19.81
CA GLU A 188 -1.69 -3.40 18.97
C GLU A 188 -1.63 -2.52 17.71
N THR A 189 -1.14 -1.28 17.84
CA THR A 189 -0.93 -0.35 16.72
C THR A 189 0.11 -0.90 15.75
N GLN A 190 1.23 -1.43 16.25
CA GLN A 190 2.26 -2.07 15.44
C GLN A 190 1.71 -3.30 14.71
N ASN A 191 0.99 -4.18 15.42
CA ASN A 191 0.38 -5.35 14.81
C ASN A 191 -0.62 -4.98 13.71
N LEU A 192 -1.43 -3.95 13.95
CA LEU A 192 -2.38 -3.44 12.96
C LEU A 192 -1.65 -2.86 11.74
N PHE A 193 -0.54 -2.14 11.96
CA PHE A 193 0.32 -1.63 10.89
C PHE A 193 0.87 -2.77 10.03
N LEU A 194 1.55 -3.75 10.65
CA LEU A 194 2.13 -4.88 9.91
C LEU A 194 1.06 -5.65 9.13
N THR A 195 -0.11 -5.89 9.76
CA THR A 195 -1.26 -6.53 9.11
C THR A 195 -1.79 -5.69 7.94
N ALA A 196 -1.86 -4.38 8.09
CA ALA A 196 -2.37 -3.47 7.05
C ALA A 196 -1.43 -3.38 5.84
N TYR A 197 -0.15 -3.64 6.01
CA TYR A 197 0.84 -3.59 4.93
C TYR A 197 1.32 -4.98 4.48
N GLY A 198 0.70 -6.05 4.97
CA GLY A 198 0.99 -7.41 4.50
C GLY A 198 2.38 -7.93 4.87
N VAL A 199 2.95 -7.45 5.96
CA VAL A 199 4.30 -7.80 6.41
C VAL A 199 4.25 -8.92 7.44
N GLY A 200 5.01 -10.00 7.18
CA GLY A 200 5.16 -11.14 8.09
C GLY A 200 4.17 -12.28 7.84
N SER A 201 4.58 -13.48 8.24
CA SER A 201 3.91 -14.77 8.00
C SER A 201 2.68 -15.04 8.87
N THR A 202 2.01 -14.01 9.41
CA THR A 202 0.79 -14.20 10.19
C THR A 202 -0.40 -14.44 9.25
N VAL A 203 -0.39 -15.55 8.56
CA VAL A 203 -1.35 -16.02 7.56
C VAL A 203 -2.82 -16.07 8.07
N GLY A 204 -3.07 -15.89 9.35
CA GLY A 204 -4.42 -15.99 9.94
C GLY A 204 -5.15 -14.67 10.17
N VAL A 205 -4.50 -13.51 10.00
CA VAL A 205 -5.05 -12.20 10.42
C VAL A 205 -4.93 -11.12 9.34
N MET A 206 -4.40 -11.44 8.17
CA MET A 206 -4.26 -10.45 7.09
C MET A 206 -5.63 -10.01 6.58
N LEU A 207 -5.92 -8.73 6.70
CA LEU A 207 -7.07 -8.12 6.03
C LEU A 207 -6.75 -7.99 4.53
N PRO A 208 -7.45 -8.68 3.63
CA PRO A 208 -7.20 -8.53 2.20
C PRO A 208 -7.51 -7.10 1.75
N PHE A 209 -6.81 -6.63 0.73
CA PHE A 209 -7.17 -5.39 0.07
C PHE A 209 -8.56 -5.49 -0.55
N SER A 210 -9.32 -4.39 -0.54
CA SER A 210 -10.60 -4.37 -1.21
C SER A 210 -10.42 -4.50 -2.73
N ARG A 211 -11.42 -5.04 -3.44
CA ARG A 211 -11.41 -5.08 -4.92
C ARG A 211 -11.09 -3.71 -5.54
N LYS A 212 -11.62 -2.65 -4.95
CA LYS A 212 -11.36 -1.29 -5.43
C LYS A 212 -9.89 -0.92 -5.33
N HIS A 213 -9.24 -1.29 -4.23
CA HIS A 213 -7.80 -1.07 -4.03
C HIS A 213 -6.97 -1.85 -5.05
N GLU A 214 -7.34 -3.11 -5.29
CA GLU A 214 -6.67 -3.96 -6.27
C GLU A 214 -6.76 -3.39 -7.69
N LEU A 215 -7.97 -2.98 -8.12
CA LEU A 215 -8.17 -2.39 -9.44
C LEU A 215 -7.39 -1.07 -9.63
N GLU A 216 -7.31 -0.25 -8.58
CA GLU A 216 -6.51 0.98 -8.61
C GLU A 216 -5.02 0.65 -8.67
N ALA A 217 -4.54 -0.31 -7.88
CA ALA A 217 -3.14 -0.74 -7.89
C ALA A 217 -2.74 -1.37 -9.22
N ASP A 218 -3.61 -2.18 -9.81
CA ASP A 218 -3.39 -2.77 -11.14
C ASP A 218 -3.27 -1.70 -12.23
N ARG A 219 -4.19 -0.74 -12.25
CA ARG A 219 -4.16 0.33 -13.26
C ARG A 219 -2.87 1.12 -13.21
N TYR A 220 -2.50 1.62 -12.05
CA TYR A 220 -1.27 2.41 -11.89
C TYR A 220 -0.02 1.54 -12.01
N GLY A 221 -0.06 0.31 -11.52
CA GLY A 221 1.03 -0.65 -11.67
C GLY A 221 1.40 -0.92 -13.13
N LEU A 222 0.40 -1.05 -14.02
CA LEU A 222 0.62 -1.14 -15.45
C LEU A 222 1.27 0.12 -16.03
N ILE A 223 0.85 1.30 -15.59
CA ILE A 223 1.44 2.59 -16.03
C ILE A 223 2.90 2.67 -15.61
N TRP A 224 3.22 2.35 -14.34
CA TRP A 224 4.61 2.35 -13.86
C TRP A 224 5.47 1.34 -14.62
N THR A 225 4.96 0.16 -14.88
CA THR A 225 5.64 -0.89 -15.66
C THR A 225 5.97 -0.38 -17.07
N ALA A 226 5.00 0.23 -17.73
CA ALA A 226 5.16 0.79 -19.07
C ALA A 226 6.17 1.96 -19.10
N MET A 227 6.04 2.93 -18.18
CA MET A 227 6.96 4.06 -18.06
C MET A 227 8.38 3.63 -17.69
N ALA A 228 8.53 2.56 -16.92
CA ALA A 228 9.81 1.93 -16.61
C ALA A 228 10.44 1.25 -17.83
N GLY A 229 9.73 1.20 -18.98
CA GLY A 229 10.18 0.62 -20.25
C GLY A 229 10.06 -0.89 -20.31
N TYR A 230 9.28 -1.49 -19.42
CA TYR A 230 8.91 -2.90 -19.47
C TYR A 230 7.57 -3.07 -20.20
N ASN A 231 7.42 -4.18 -20.92
CA ASN A 231 6.16 -4.49 -21.60
C ASN A 231 5.04 -4.76 -20.54
N PRO A 232 4.02 -3.90 -20.39
CA PRO A 232 2.99 -4.08 -19.39
C PRO A 232 2.10 -5.31 -19.65
N GLN A 233 2.12 -5.87 -20.85
CA GLN A 233 1.36 -7.09 -21.21
C GLN A 233 1.85 -8.31 -20.43
N GLU A 234 3.09 -8.31 -19.92
CA GLU A 234 3.63 -9.37 -19.07
C GLU A 234 2.84 -9.54 -17.75
N ALA A 235 2.12 -8.51 -17.31
CA ALA A 235 1.22 -8.60 -16.17
C ALA A 235 0.09 -9.64 -16.39
N ILE A 236 -0.39 -9.82 -17.64
CA ILE A 236 -1.44 -10.80 -17.94
C ILE A 236 -0.92 -12.21 -17.69
N GLY A 237 0.21 -12.57 -18.30
CA GLY A 237 0.84 -13.88 -18.09
C GLY A 237 1.27 -14.13 -16.64
N LEU A 238 1.66 -13.10 -15.92
CA LEU A 238 1.93 -13.17 -14.48
C LEU A 238 0.68 -13.64 -13.71
N TRP A 239 -0.46 -12.98 -13.92
CA TRP A 239 -1.68 -13.31 -13.19
C TRP A 239 -2.24 -14.70 -13.58
N GLU A 240 -2.08 -15.12 -14.85
CA GLU A 240 -2.40 -16.49 -15.26
C GLU A 240 -1.56 -17.52 -14.48
N ARG A 241 -0.26 -17.26 -14.29
CA ARG A 241 0.62 -18.11 -13.47
C ARG A 241 0.26 -18.10 -11.98
N MET A 242 -0.11 -16.92 -11.44
CA MET A 242 -0.59 -16.79 -10.05
C MET A 242 -1.88 -17.60 -9.82
N GLU A 243 -2.86 -17.48 -10.72
CA GLU A 243 -4.11 -18.23 -10.63
C GLU A 243 -3.88 -19.75 -10.73
N LYS A 244 -3.00 -20.18 -11.63
CA LYS A 244 -2.62 -21.59 -11.72
C LYS A 244 -1.94 -22.09 -10.45
N ALA A 245 -1.08 -21.28 -9.83
CA ALA A 245 -0.42 -21.61 -8.58
C ALA A 245 -1.43 -21.68 -7.41
N SER A 246 -2.52 -20.90 -7.44
CA SER A 246 -3.56 -20.91 -6.41
C SER A 246 -4.41 -22.17 -6.37
N SER A 247 -4.48 -22.92 -7.46
CA SER A 247 -5.20 -24.20 -7.52
C SER A 247 -4.46 -25.36 -6.84
N GLY A 248 -3.23 -25.13 -6.35
CA GLY A 248 -2.44 -26.10 -5.58
C GLY A 248 -2.88 -26.20 -4.12
N GLN A 249 -2.24 -27.12 -3.37
CA GLN A 249 -2.52 -27.34 -1.94
C GLN A 249 -2.17 -26.12 -1.06
N THR A 250 -1.26 -25.26 -1.50
CA THR A 250 -0.82 -24.07 -0.78
C THR A 250 -0.89 -22.86 -1.72
N PRO A 251 -1.97 -22.09 -1.69
CA PRO A 251 -2.07 -20.87 -2.50
C PRO A 251 -0.93 -19.90 -2.18
N PRO A 252 -0.44 -19.13 -3.17
CA PRO A 252 0.53 -18.07 -2.94
C PRO A 252 0.06 -17.09 -1.85
N GLU A 253 0.93 -16.75 -0.90
CA GLU A 253 0.63 -15.80 0.18
C GLU A 253 0.20 -14.45 -0.39
N PHE A 254 0.79 -14.03 -1.50
CA PHE A 254 0.41 -12.85 -2.25
C PHE A 254 -1.09 -12.79 -2.56
N LEU A 255 -1.72 -13.90 -2.93
CA LEU A 255 -3.16 -13.95 -3.21
C LEU A 255 -4.05 -13.84 -1.96
N SER A 256 -3.49 -14.10 -0.77
CA SER A 256 -4.21 -13.91 0.50
C SER A 256 -4.39 -12.43 0.84
N THR A 257 -3.44 -11.58 0.46
CA THR A 257 -3.51 -10.12 0.63
C THR A 257 -4.09 -9.42 -0.59
N HIS A 258 -3.91 -9.98 -1.78
CA HIS A 258 -4.32 -9.47 -3.09
C HIS A 258 -5.26 -10.45 -3.79
N PRO A 259 -6.53 -10.55 -3.35
CA PRO A 259 -7.44 -11.54 -3.89
C PRO A 259 -7.67 -11.34 -5.39
N SER A 260 -7.47 -12.43 -6.15
CA SER A 260 -7.78 -12.50 -7.57
C SER A 260 -9.17 -13.12 -7.71
N GLU A 261 -10.16 -12.31 -8.00
CA GLU A 261 -11.47 -12.83 -8.36
C GLU A 261 -11.55 -12.84 -9.88
N GLY A 262 -11.48 -13.98 -10.53
CA GLY A 262 -11.68 -14.36 -11.95
C GLY A 262 -11.85 -13.30 -13.05
N ARG A 263 -12.00 -12.02 -12.70
CA ARG A 263 -12.12 -10.87 -13.59
C ARG A 263 -10.86 -10.02 -13.66
N ARG A 264 -9.82 -10.32 -12.85
CA ARG A 264 -8.63 -9.47 -12.76
C ARG A 264 -7.92 -9.35 -14.10
N ILE A 265 -7.76 -10.46 -14.80
CA ILE A 265 -7.15 -10.50 -16.15
C ILE A 265 -7.97 -9.66 -17.15
N GLU A 266 -9.31 -9.72 -17.09
CA GLU A 266 -10.18 -8.90 -17.94
C GLU A 266 -10.00 -7.41 -17.63
N GLN A 267 -9.89 -7.03 -16.37
CA GLN A 267 -9.65 -5.63 -15.95
C GLN A 267 -8.28 -5.14 -16.39
N LEU A 268 -7.24 -5.96 -16.26
CA LEU A 268 -5.89 -5.62 -16.77
C LEU A 268 -5.93 -5.36 -18.29
N LYS A 269 -6.67 -6.21 -19.04
CA LYS A 269 -6.87 -5.99 -20.49
C LYS A 269 -7.60 -4.66 -20.79
N GLN A 270 -8.54 -4.24 -19.94
CA GLN A 270 -9.23 -2.95 -20.08
C GLN A 270 -8.32 -1.75 -19.80
N TYR A 271 -7.37 -1.86 -18.85
CA TYR A 271 -6.41 -0.79 -18.54
C TYR A 271 -5.20 -0.78 -19.48
N MET A 272 -4.95 -1.85 -20.20
CA MET A 272 -3.78 -2.01 -21.07
C MET A 272 -3.64 -0.91 -22.13
N PRO A 273 -4.71 -0.46 -22.84
CA PRO A 273 -4.58 0.63 -23.81
C PRO A 273 -4.09 1.95 -23.21
N GLU A 274 -4.47 2.25 -21.95
CA GLU A 274 -3.95 3.42 -21.22
C GLU A 274 -2.46 3.24 -20.92
N ALA A 275 -2.06 2.10 -20.37
CA ALA A 275 -0.67 1.83 -20.01
C ALA A 275 0.26 1.86 -21.23
N LEU A 276 -0.18 1.33 -22.37
CA LEU A 276 0.61 1.29 -23.61
C LEU A 276 0.93 2.68 -24.16
N GLN A 277 0.17 3.72 -23.82
CA GLN A 277 0.50 5.11 -24.19
C GLN A 277 1.79 5.60 -23.53
N TYR A 278 2.15 5.03 -22.39
CA TYR A 278 3.38 5.34 -21.65
C TYR A 278 4.55 4.42 -22.00
N TYR A 279 4.29 3.36 -22.76
CA TYR A 279 5.30 2.35 -23.03
C TYR A 279 6.33 2.83 -24.07
N LYS A 280 7.56 2.98 -23.60
CA LYS A 280 8.73 3.23 -24.44
C LYS A 280 9.78 2.18 -24.08
N PRO A 281 9.96 1.13 -24.92
CA PRO A 281 10.92 0.09 -24.62
C PRO A 281 12.32 0.69 -24.44
N VAL A 282 13.02 0.26 -23.41
CA VAL A 282 14.43 0.63 -23.25
C VAL A 282 15.23 -0.18 -24.28
N ASN A 283 15.84 0.51 -25.23
CA ASN A 283 16.75 -0.11 -26.18
C ASN A 283 17.90 -0.78 -25.42
N GLY A 284 17.95 -2.09 -25.36
CA GLY A 284 19.02 -2.84 -24.70
C GLY A 284 18.64 -4.21 -24.13
N GLY A 285 17.54 -4.80 -24.52
CA GLY A 285 17.18 -6.17 -24.16
C GLY A 285 16.83 -6.98 -25.40
N LYS A 286 17.86 -7.51 -26.09
CA LYS A 286 17.72 -8.73 -26.88
C LYS A 286 18.00 -9.91 -25.99
#